data_2a2a2e45a51db8ed3afb9db1845d0e0a
#
_entry.id   2a2a2e45a51db8ed3afb9db1845d0e0a
#
_cell.length_a   1.000
_cell.length_b   1.000
_cell.length_c   1.000
_cell.angle_alpha   90.00
_cell.angle_beta   90.00
_cell.angle_gamma   90.00
#
_symmetry.space_group_name_H-M   'P 1'
#
loop_
_entity.id
_entity.type
_entity.pdbx_description
1 polymer ?
#
loop_
_entity_poly.entity_id
_entity_poly.type
_entity_poly.pdbx_seq_one_letter_code
_entity_poly.pdbx_strand_id
1 'polypeptide(L)'
;MSLNDPIPTALRPPTVAARTIALTLALCSLATMAAPAPAPPTMRGSTPDDVVGRMLEPLLTAEFALQAGRLDEAARAYLAAARAADDAVLAERATRIALLAKDDAIAAEALKLWRRHGDGGLSLLAAEAALALRLGDERGAGRHLGALLASADDDGWRQALGVIAIGSRDPQQAGKLLEKLLDERRIPDKLQAWLAFGGLAQRLEQPALAERIVTEVVRRFPGEPRVALLRASQLREAGQPEQARQVLGSIAAAAERDAELRLALAQEYDQLGDLAAAAAALARGPQDEQTYALRASLLARAQDKPALTRLYEELGRDTAKPDPQQRLLLGQVAEFLERHEEALDWYRGVPGGRQRWTARLRAASVLHGLKRADAAYQSLRELQSDASAPDEARRDGYLMEAALRQKDANDAGELEAYERGLAAFPDESEILYARALGWERRDNIARAEADLRKILVAEPDNIAALNALGYTLADRTTRYREALELIDRARIAEPDNAAIVDSYGWVLYRLGRIDDALVELRRAFALQKDAEIAAHLGEVLWVAGKRDEARRYFNEARKLDPASRALQRALEKTGAQRPSGEGQPDARPSDIGPPGAAQADPGRPDAAQRGPGRRDAVGGGA
;
A
#
# COMPACT_ATOMS: atom_id res chain seq x y z
N MET A 1 -17.81 -24.68 -14.82
CA MET A 1 -17.28 -23.79 -13.78
C MET A 1 -15.79 -23.80 -13.92
N SER A 2 -15.25 -22.67 -14.35
CA SER A 2 -13.83 -22.49 -14.67
C SER A 2 -12.99 -22.49 -13.39
N LEU A 3 -11.83 -23.15 -13.44
CA LEU A 3 -10.81 -23.26 -12.38
C LEU A 3 -10.07 -21.95 -12.06
N ASN A 4 -10.72 -20.81 -12.26
CA ASN A 4 -10.19 -19.47 -12.06
C ASN A 4 -10.72 -18.78 -10.80
N ASP A 5 -11.11 -19.54 -9.76
CA ASP A 5 -11.28 -18.93 -8.44
C ASP A 5 -9.91 -18.42 -7.97
N PRO A 6 -9.73 -17.12 -7.66
CA PRO A 6 -8.44 -16.58 -7.27
C PRO A 6 -7.99 -17.26 -5.98
N ILE A 7 -6.72 -17.60 -5.93
CA ILE A 7 -6.02 -18.03 -4.71
C ILE A 7 -6.38 -17.04 -3.60
N PRO A 8 -6.87 -17.50 -2.43
CA PRO A 8 -7.22 -16.61 -1.33
C PRO A 8 -6.09 -15.66 -0.98
N THR A 9 -6.42 -14.47 -0.59
CA THR A 9 -5.59 -13.29 -0.30
C THR A 9 -4.37 -13.54 0.61
N ALA A 10 -4.24 -14.69 1.24
CA ALA A 10 -3.09 -15.08 2.06
C ALA A 10 -1.80 -15.35 1.27
N LEU A 11 -1.85 -15.48 -0.06
CA LEU A 11 -0.67 -15.61 -0.93
C LEU A 11 -0.46 -14.38 -1.83
N ARG A 12 -1.27 -13.35 -1.68
CA ARG A 12 -0.96 -12.06 -2.29
C ARG A 12 -0.07 -11.29 -1.33
N PRO A 13 1.16 -10.94 -1.71
CA PRO A 13 1.84 -9.84 -1.03
C PRO A 13 0.95 -8.60 -1.14
N PRO A 14 0.96 -7.70 -0.15
CA PRO A 14 0.17 -6.48 -0.23
C PRO A 14 0.49 -5.81 -1.56
N THR A 15 -0.55 -5.45 -2.31
CA THR A 15 -0.43 -4.62 -3.50
C THR A 15 0.08 -3.26 -3.05
N VAL A 16 1.39 -3.14 -2.99
CA VAL A 16 2.05 -1.83 -2.93
C VAL A 16 1.85 -1.24 -4.31
N ALA A 17 1.09 -0.17 -4.34
CA ALA A 17 0.91 0.65 -5.52
C ALA A 17 2.28 0.86 -6.19
N ALA A 18 2.37 0.49 -7.46
CA ALA A 18 3.54 0.68 -8.28
C ALA A 18 3.81 2.18 -8.46
N ARG A 19 4.52 2.75 -7.52
CA ARG A 19 5.28 4.02 -7.62
C ARG A 19 6.11 4.17 -6.35
N THR A 20 7.14 3.42 -6.23
CA THR A 20 8.37 3.74 -5.50
C THR A 20 9.14 2.44 -5.38
N ILE A 21 10.04 2.18 -6.31
CA ILE A 21 11.23 1.43 -5.93
C ILE A 21 11.96 2.38 -5.00
N ALA A 22 11.52 2.39 -3.76
CA ALA A 22 12.29 3.00 -2.71
C ALA A 22 13.60 2.24 -2.66
N LEU A 23 14.66 2.98 -2.88
CA LEU A 23 16.00 2.64 -2.44
C LEU A 23 15.97 2.54 -0.90
N THR A 24 15.17 1.62 -0.36
CA THR A 24 15.08 1.28 1.06
C THR A 24 16.11 0.20 1.38
N LEU A 25 17.36 0.47 1.00
CA LEU A 25 18.51 -0.24 1.49
C LEU A 25 19.39 0.76 2.22
N ALA A 26 19.44 0.58 3.53
CA ALA A 26 20.25 1.29 4.53
C ALA A 26 19.57 2.49 5.22
N LEU A 27 18.51 2.22 5.97
CA LEU A 27 18.37 2.83 7.28
C LEU A 27 19.05 1.90 8.29
N CYS A 28 20.37 1.86 8.25
CA CYS A 28 21.13 1.52 9.44
C CYS A 28 20.83 2.59 10.47
N SER A 29 20.23 2.16 11.56
CA SER A 29 20.12 2.83 12.84
C SER A 29 21.32 3.73 13.07
N LEU A 30 21.13 5.04 13.12
CA LEU A 30 22.00 5.95 13.85
C LEU A 30 21.83 5.62 15.34
N ALA A 31 22.39 4.49 15.75
CA ALA A 31 22.78 4.31 17.12
C ALA A 31 23.90 5.33 17.35
N THR A 32 23.58 6.37 18.07
CA THR A 32 24.55 7.28 18.65
C THR A 32 25.49 6.45 19.52
N MET A 33 26.62 6.02 18.94
CA MET A 33 27.75 5.57 19.71
C MET A 33 28.28 6.82 20.45
N ALA A 34 28.05 6.86 21.73
CA ALA A 34 28.73 7.78 22.62
C ALA A 34 30.22 7.52 22.48
N ALA A 35 30.95 8.45 21.88
CA ALA A 35 32.39 8.42 21.88
C ALA A 35 32.90 8.51 23.34
N PRO A 36 33.96 7.77 23.69
CA PRO A 36 34.54 7.88 25.00
C PRO A 36 35.00 9.34 25.23
N ALA A 37 34.74 9.86 26.43
CA ALA A 37 35.11 11.21 26.82
C ALA A 37 36.61 11.41 26.62
N PRO A 38 37.05 12.49 25.95
CA PRO A 38 38.49 12.81 25.86
C PRO A 38 39.03 13.15 27.23
N ALA A 39 40.28 12.74 27.46
CA ALA A 39 41.03 13.08 28.66
C ALA A 39 41.12 14.61 28.85
N PRO A 40 41.11 15.13 30.08
CA PRO A 40 41.10 16.56 30.34
C PRO A 40 42.34 17.26 29.76
N PRO A 41 42.14 18.40 29.06
CA PRO A 41 43.27 19.15 28.52
C PRO A 41 44.11 19.78 29.62
N THR A 42 45.43 19.70 29.48
CA THR A 42 46.38 20.41 30.36
C THR A 42 46.34 21.91 30.08
N MET A 43 45.87 22.68 31.04
CA MET A 43 45.79 24.14 30.95
C MET A 43 47.17 24.79 31.12
N ARG A 44 47.53 25.73 30.24
CA ARG A 44 48.63 26.67 30.40
C ARG A 44 48.05 28.09 30.53
N GLY A 45 48.26 28.73 31.71
CA GLY A 45 48.40 30.18 31.85
C GLY A 45 47.19 31.00 32.28
N SER A 46 46.53 30.65 33.37
CA SER A 46 45.83 31.55 34.31
C SER A 46 45.62 30.77 35.63
N THR A 47 45.50 31.42 36.77
CA THR A 47 45.25 30.71 38.02
C THR A 47 43.95 29.89 37.88
N PRO A 48 44.00 28.57 38.18
CA PRO A 48 42.90 27.66 37.88
C PRO A 48 41.54 28.06 38.47
N ASP A 49 41.54 28.70 39.64
CA ASP A 49 40.31 29.03 40.37
C ASP A 49 39.47 30.15 39.72
N ASP A 50 40.04 31.07 38.96
CA ASP A 50 39.33 32.22 38.39
C ASP A 50 38.64 31.88 37.04
N VAL A 51 39.19 30.92 36.30
CA VAL A 51 38.60 30.45 35.03
C VAL A 51 37.47 29.49 35.30
N VAL A 52 37.64 28.54 36.22
CA VAL A 52 36.60 27.56 36.59
C VAL A 52 35.38 28.28 37.16
N GLY A 53 35.55 29.29 38.03
CA GLY A 53 34.41 30.05 38.58
C GLY A 53 33.59 30.77 37.50
N ARG A 54 34.26 31.39 36.51
CA ARG A 54 33.58 32.12 35.41
C ARG A 54 32.92 31.21 34.37
N MET A 55 33.39 29.99 34.24
CA MET A 55 32.84 29.01 33.27
C MET A 55 31.70 28.19 33.86
N LEU A 56 31.73 27.88 35.16
CA LEU A 56 30.84 26.88 35.77
C LEU A 56 29.36 27.30 35.71
N GLU A 57 29.04 28.55 36.04
CA GLU A 57 27.68 29.06 36.04
C GLU A 57 27.07 29.05 34.61
N PRO A 58 27.72 29.61 33.57
CA PRO A 58 27.22 29.51 32.21
C PRO A 58 27.09 28.06 31.71
N LEU A 59 28.03 27.18 32.08
CA LEU A 59 27.99 25.78 31.66
C LEU A 59 26.80 25.02 32.26
N LEU A 60 26.58 25.19 33.59
CA LEU A 60 25.40 24.59 34.24
C LEU A 60 24.09 25.15 33.67
N THR A 61 24.04 26.46 33.45
CA THR A 61 22.88 27.09 32.77
C THR A 61 22.64 26.49 31.41
N ALA A 62 23.69 26.26 30.63
CA ALA A 62 23.59 25.65 29.30
C ALA A 62 23.06 24.21 29.35
N GLU A 63 23.56 23.38 30.28
CA GLU A 63 23.12 22.00 30.44
C GLU A 63 21.67 21.93 30.90
N PHE A 64 21.24 22.73 31.88
CA PHE A 64 19.84 22.78 32.32
C PHE A 64 18.90 23.30 31.23
N ALA A 65 19.31 24.32 30.48
CA ALA A 65 18.53 24.82 29.34
C ALA A 65 18.40 23.77 28.25
N LEU A 66 19.48 23.04 27.94
CA LEU A 66 19.46 21.95 26.94
C LEU A 66 18.54 20.81 27.38
N GLN A 67 18.64 20.36 28.64
CA GLN A 67 17.74 19.34 29.18
C GLN A 67 16.25 19.76 29.16
N ALA A 68 16.00 21.06 29.36
CA ALA A 68 14.66 21.64 29.29
C ALA A 68 14.18 21.93 27.84
N GLY A 69 14.96 21.60 26.80
CA GLY A 69 14.63 21.86 25.40
C GLY A 69 14.73 23.34 24.97
N ARG A 70 15.26 24.22 25.83
CA ARG A 70 15.43 25.66 25.55
C ARG A 70 16.74 25.92 24.80
N LEU A 71 16.73 25.57 23.49
CA LEU A 71 17.92 25.56 22.66
C LEU A 71 18.59 26.95 22.53
N ASP A 72 17.81 28.03 22.41
CA ASP A 72 18.33 29.41 22.28
C ASP A 72 19.08 29.85 23.53
N GLU A 73 18.56 29.50 24.71
CA GLU A 73 19.19 29.76 25.99
C GLU A 73 20.46 28.93 26.16
N ALA A 74 20.39 27.65 25.82
CA ALA A 74 21.52 26.73 25.85
C ALA A 74 22.67 27.21 24.96
N ALA A 75 22.36 27.62 23.70
CA ALA A 75 23.35 28.13 22.76
C ALA A 75 24.09 29.36 23.30
N ARG A 76 23.36 30.33 23.84
CA ARG A 76 23.94 31.54 24.46
C ARG A 76 24.82 31.21 25.65
N ALA A 77 24.34 30.34 26.52
CA ALA A 77 25.09 29.96 27.74
C ALA A 77 26.35 29.14 27.39
N TYR A 78 26.30 28.21 26.45
CA TYR A 78 27.49 27.52 25.96
C TYR A 78 28.50 28.45 25.30
N LEU A 79 28.06 29.46 24.53
CA LEU A 79 28.95 30.47 23.96
C LEU A 79 29.61 31.31 25.04
N ALA A 80 28.88 31.68 26.10
CA ALA A 80 29.43 32.39 27.26
C ALA A 80 30.48 31.53 27.99
N ALA A 81 30.21 30.26 28.24
CA ALA A 81 31.15 29.31 28.83
C ALA A 81 32.40 29.13 27.93
N ALA A 82 32.22 28.97 26.61
CA ALA A 82 33.32 28.84 25.67
C ALA A 82 34.23 30.07 25.63
N ARG A 83 33.66 31.27 25.72
CA ARG A 83 34.43 32.53 25.82
C ARG A 83 35.19 32.66 27.14
N ALA A 84 34.58 32.25 28.26
CA ALA A 84 35.19 32.32 29.57
C ALA A 84 36.37 31.35 29.71
N ALA A 85 36.25 30.16 29.12
CA ALA A 85 37.27 29.13 29.14
C ALA A 85 38.28 29.22 27.98
N ASP A 86 37.98 30.00 26.94
CA ASP A 86 38.66 30.00 25.64
C ASP A 86 38.85 28.58 25.09
N ASP A 87 37.73 27.78 25.12
CA ASP A 87 37.72 26.35 24.88
C ASP A 87 37.03 25.98 23.57
N ALA A 88 37.72 25.22 22.72
CA ALA A 88 37.26 24.80 21.40
C ALA A 88 36.08 23.81 21.48
N VAL A 89 36.06 22.92 22.48
CA VAL A 89 35.00 21.90 22.61
C VAL A 89 33.68 22.57 23.00
N LEU A 90 33.72 23.54 23.90
CA LEU A 90 32.56 24.33 24.26
C LEU A 90 32.10 25.21 23.10
N ALA A 91 33.02 25.76 22.30
CA ALA A 91 32.70 26.53 21.10
C ALA A 91 32.07 25.66 20.01
N GLU A 92 32.54 24.44 19.78
CA GLU A 92 31.93 23.45 18.94
C GLU A 92 30.50 23.15 19.40
N ARG A 93 30.30 22.85 20.69
CA ARG A 93 28.99 22.52 21.26
C ARG A 93 28.01 23.70 21.14
N ALA A 94 28.48 24.93 21.44
CA ALA A 94 27.70 26.14 21.22
C ALA A 94 27.25 26.31 19.75
N THR A 95 28.17 26.08 18.81
CA THR A 95 27.89 26.16 17.37
C THR A 95 26.81 25.15 16.96
N ARG A 96 26.93 23.89 17.38
CA ARG A 96 25.96 22.84 17.04
C ARG A 96 24.58 23.15 17.60
N ILE A 97 24.50 23.60 18.86
CA ILE A 97 23.22 23.93 19.49
C ILE A 97 22.60 25.18 18.84
N ALA A 98 23.41 26.21 18.54
CA ALA A 98 22.93 27.41 17.85
C ALA A 98 22.39 27.12 16.45
N LEU A 99 23.03 26.21 15.68
CA LEU A 99 22.52 25.75 14.39
C LEU A 99 21.19 25.02 14.54
N LEU A 100 21.02 24.19 15.57
CA LEU A 100 19.74 23.50 15.88
C LEU A 100 18.66 24.50 16.34
N ALA A 101 19.03 25.50 17.15
CA ALA A 101 18.16 26.58 17.58
C ALA A 101 17.78 27.54 16.44
N LYS A 102 18.42 27.41 15.29
CA LYS A 102 18.32 28.34 14.17
C LYS A 102 18.75 29.78 14.49
N ASP A 103 19.65 29.97 15.47
CA ASP A 103 20.26 31.25 15.82
C ASP A 103 21.58 31.41 15.06
N ASP A 104 21.48 32.01 13.86
CA ASP A 104 22.62 32.18 12.96
C ASP A 104 23.66 33.14 13.52
N ALA A 105 23.26 34.11 14.34
CA ALA A 105 24.16 35.08 14.95
C ALA A 105 25.06 34.42 16.00
N ILE A 106 24.47 33.65 16.91
CA ILE A 106 25.22 32.90 17.92
C ILE A 106 26.10 31.84 17.29
N ALA A 107 25.56 31.12 16.25
CA ALA A 107 26.32 30.14 15.49
C ALA A 107 27.57 30.76 14.85
N ALA A 108 27.47 31.95 14.26
CA ALA A 108 28.60 32.64 13.65
C ALA A 108 29.67 33.05 14.68
N GLU A 109 29.25 33.52 15.84
CA GLU A 109 30.20 33.91 16.92
C GLU A 109 30.88 32.69 17.53
N ALA A 110 30.15 31.62 17.83
CA ALA A 110 30.70 30.39 18.35
C ALA A 110 31.68 29.75 17.36
N LEU A 111 31.33 29.75 16.08
CA LEU A 111 32.17 29.23 15.00
C LEU A 111 33.48 30.01 14.83
N LYS A 112 33.47 31.34 15.03
CA LYS A 112 34.70 32.15 15.05
C LYS A 112 35.63 31.76 16.18
N LEU A 113 35.07 31.48 17.35
CA LEU A 113 35.85 31.04 18.51
C LEU A 113 36.44 29.64 18.26
N TRP A 114 35.62 28.71 17.78
CA TRP A 114 36.06 27.36 17.44
C TRP A 114 37.20 27.35 16.42
N ARG A 115 37.07 28.14 15.35
CA ARG A 115 38.12 28.28 14.31
C ARG A 115 39.48 28.80 14.83
N ARG A 116 39.49 29.62 15.86
CA ARG A 116 40.76 30.14 16.43
C ARG A 116 41.65 29.06 17.05
N HIS A 117 41.05 27.99 17.54
CA HIS A 117 41.74 26.92 18.22
C HIS A 117 42.22 25.79 17.30
N GLY A 118 42.11 25.94 15.97
CA GLY A 118 42.72 25.03 15.00
C GLY A 118 41.85 23.86 14.60
N ASP A 119 42.33 22.66 14.75
CA ASP A 119 41.90 21.45 14.03
C ASP A 119 40.49 20.92 14.34
N GLY A 120 39.46 21.68 14.00
CA GLY A 120 38.08 21.21 14.07
C GLY A 120 37.74 20.12 13.03
N GLY A 121 38.65 19.82 12.13
CA GLY A 121 38.52 18.75 11.15
C GLY A 121 37.25 18.83 10.31
N LEU A 122 36.66 17.68 10.01
CA LEU A 122 35.45 17.59 9.20
C LEU A 122 34.24 18.24 9.89
N SER A 123 34.16 18.20 11.21
CA SER A 123 33.08 18.80 11.99
C SER A 123 33.02 20.31 11.85
N LEU A 124 34.19 20.98 11.85
CA LEU A 124 34.27 22.42 11.61
C LEU A 124 33.82 22.78 10.20
N LEU A 125 34.32 22.06 9.19
CA LEU A 125 33.91 22.26 7.80
C LEU A 125 32.40 22.07 7.60
N ALA A 126 31.81 21.08 8.29
CA ALA A 126 30.38 20.84 8.24
C ALA A 126 29.57 21.98 8.87
N ALA A 127 30.00 22.49 10.02
CA ALA A 127 29.37 23.63 10.66
C ALA A 127 29.49 24.92 9.82
N GLU A 128 30.64 25.16 9.20
CA GLU A 128 30.86 26.27 8.27
C GLU A 128 29.96 26.17 7.04
N ALA A 129 29.83 24.96 6.46
CA ALA A 129 28.94 24.71 5.33
C ALA A 129 27.47 24.93 5.71
N ALA A 130 27.05 24.42 6.89
CA ALA A 130 25.67 24.56 7.37
C ALA A 130 25.31 26.04 7.61
N LEU A 131 26.19 26.80 8.27
CA LEU A 131 25.97 28.22 8.51
C LEU A 131 25.93 29.01 7.19
N ALA A 132 26.86 28.73 6.26
CA ALA A 132 26.89 29.38 4.95
C ALA A 132 25.57 29.15 4.15
N LEU A 133 25.02 27.92 4.18
CA LEU A 133 23.71 27.62 3.56
C LEU A 133 22.58 28.42 4.20
N ARG A 134 22.56 28.51 5.52
CA ARG A 134 21.54 29.26 6.26
C ARG A 134 21.60 30.76 6.00
N LEU A 135 22.79 31.29 5.81
CA LEU A 135 23.00 32.72 5.48
C LEU A 135 22.81 33.02 3.98
N GLY A 136 22.64 32.01 3.14
CA GLY A 136 22.52 32.17 1.68
C GLY A 136 23.86 32.42 0.98
N ASP A 137 25.00 32.16 1.64
CA ASP A 137 26.32 32.19 1.00
C ASP A 137 26.59 30.90 0.23
N GLU A 138 26.04 30.81 -0.99
CA GLU A 138 26.22 29.63 -1.85
C GLU A 138 27.68 29.36 -2.21
N ARG A 139 28.52 30.40 -2.30
CA ARG A 139 29.94 30.24 -2.63
C ARG A 139 30.72 29.67 -1.43
N GLY A 140 30.45 30.16 -0.23
CA GLY A 140 30.99 29.62 1.00
C GLY A 140 30.60 28.20 1.23
N ALA A 141 29.29 27.91 1.15
CA ALA A 141 28.75 26.57 1.28
C ALA A 141 29.38 25.58 0.27
N GLY A 142 29.47 25.96 -1.01
CA GLY A 142 30.09 25.15 -2.05
C GLY A 142 31.56 24.84 -1.80
N ARG A 143 32.33 25.79 -1.23
CA ARG A 143 33.73 25.56 -0.86
C ARG A 143 33.87 24.55 0.28
N HIS A 144 33.11 24.74 1.36
CA HIS A 144 33.19 23.86 2.54
C HIS A 144 32.67 22.46 2.25
N LEU A 145 31.55 22.36 1.51
CA LEU A 145 31.04 21.05 1.03
C LEU A 145 32.03 20.37 0.09
N GLY A 146 32.66 21.13 -0.81
CA GLY A 146 33.71 20.60 -1.68
C GLY A 146 34.90 20.05 -0.90
N ALA A 147 35.32 20.71 0.19
CA ALA A 147 36.38 20.22 1.05
C ALA A 147 35.97 18.95 1.83
N LEU A 148 34.72 18.87 2.31
CA LEU A 148 34.17 17.67 2.93
C LEU A 148 34.16 16.49 1.95
N LEU A 149 33.66 16.69 0.73
CA LEU A 149 33.59 15.66 -0.30
C LEU A 149 34.94 15.21 -0.83
N ALA A 150 35.96 16.08 -0.78
CA ALA A 150 37.34 15.76 -1.17
C ALA A 150 38.13 15.03 -0.08
N SER A 151 37.57 14.87 1.15
CA SER A 151 38.22 14.14 2.21
C SER A 151 38.45 12.68 1.85
N ALA A 152 39.58 12.14 2.25
CA ALA A 152 39.87 10.72 2.14
C ALA A 152 39.04 9.89 3.14
N ASP A 153 38.59 10.52 4.23
CA ASP A 153 37.73 9.92 5.23
C ASP A 153 36.28 9.81 4.73
N ASP A 154 35.66 8.64 4.91
CA ASP A 154 34.27 8.40 4.52
C ASP A 154 33.28 9.28 5.29
N ASP A 155 33.62 9.77 6.45
CA ASP A 155 32.78 10.69 7.22
C ASP A 155 32.61 12.04 6.51
N GLY A 156 33.55 12.45 5.66
CA GLY A 156 33.45 13.68 4.89
C GLY A 156 32.22 13.75 4.00
N TRP A 157 31.98 12.75 3.17
CA TRP A 157 30.80 12.74 2.29
C TRP A 157 29.49 12.53 3.08
N ARG A 158 29.53 11.78 4.20
CA ARG A 158 28.36 11.61 5.08
C ARG A 158 27.95 12.91 5.73
N GLN A 159 28.94 13.68 6.24
CA GLN A 159 28.68 14.99 6.80
C GLN A 159 28.19 15.99 5.74
N ALA A 160 28.76 15.98 4.53
CA ALA A 160 28.28 16.81 3.42
C ALA A 160 26.81 16.50 3.09
N LEU A 161 26.44 15.21 3.04
CA LEU A 161 25.06 14.77 2.81
C LEU A 161 24.12 15.29 3.90
N GLY A 162 24.53 15.16 5.18
CA GLY A 162 23.76 15.66 6.34
C GLY A 162 23.55 17.18 6.29
N VAL A 163 24.60 17.92 5.95
CA VAL A 163 24.53 19.38 5.78
C VAL A 163 23.55 19.78 4.67
N ILE A 164 23.58 19.13 3.52
CA ILE A 164 22.65 19.42 2.43
C ILE A 164 21.22 19.08 2.84
N ALA A 165 21.00 17.95 3.52
CA ALA A 165 19.68 17.48 3.92
C ALA A 165 19.00 18.37 4.97
N ILE A 166 19.79 18.90 5.94
CA ILE A 166 19.27 19.62 7.12
C ILE A 166 19.54 21.13 7.02
N GLY A 167 20.67 21.53 6.43
CA GLY A 167 21.13 22.91 6.39
C GLY A 167 20.44 23.79 5.33
N SER A 168 19.80 23.19 4.35
CA SER A 168 19.09 23.93 3.28
C SER A 168 17.77 24.53 3.79
N ARG A 169 17.45 25.74 3.33
CA ARG A 169 16.22 26.46 3.74
C ARG A 169 14.96 25.77 3.20
N ASP A 170 15.06 25.17 2.04
CA ASP A 170 13.97 24.44 1.38
C ASP A 170 14.49 23.29 0.50
N PRO A 171 13.64 22.34 0.10
CA PRO A 171 14.01 21.22 -0.75
C PRO A 171 14.55 21.61 -2.12
N GLN A 172 14.10 22.75 -2.66
CA GLN A 172 14.57 23.23 -3.97
C GLN A 172 16.01 23.75 -3.91
N GLN A 173 16.36 24.44 -2.84
CA GLN A 173 17.75 24.88 -2.60
C GLN A 173 18.68 23.67 -2.47
N ALA A 174 18.27 22.65 -1.69
CA ALA A 174 19.02 21.41 -1.55
C ALA A 174 19.20 20.69 -2.90
N GLY A 175 18.14 20.63 -3.72
CA GLY A 175 18.18 20.05 -5.05
C GLY A 175 19.16 20.75 -5.99
N LYS A 176 19.12 22.09 -6.08
CA LYS A 176 20.06 22.88 -6.89
C LYS A 176 21.51 22.71 -6.45
N LEU A 177 21.74 22.64 -5.15
CA LEU A 177 23.08 22.43 -4.62
C LEU A 177 23.60 21.03 -4.97
N LEU A 178 22.78 20.02 -4.82
CA LEU A 178 23.11 18.65 -5.20
C LEU A 178 23.37 18.53 -6.71
N GLU A 179 22.56 19.17 -7.54
CA GLU A 179 22.76 19.24 -9.00
C GLU A 179 24.11 19.87 -9.34
N LYS A 180 24.44 20.99 -8.71
CA LYS A 180 25.74 21.67 -8.89
C LYS A 180 26.91 20.76 -8.51
N LEU A 181 26.83 20.05 -7.39
CA LEU A 181 27.87 19.11 -6.96
C LEU A 181 28.03 17.94 -7.95
N LEU A 182 26.94 17.49 -8.54
CA LEU A 182 26.95 16.48 -9.60
C LEU A 182 27.64 17.02 -10.87
N ASP A 183 27.27 18.22 -11.33
CA ASP A 183 27.83 18.86 -12.52
C ASP A 183 29.33 19.16 -12.37
N GLU A 184 29.75 19.60 -11.19
CA GLU A 184 31.15 19.83 -10.83
C GLU A 184 31.95 18.54 -10.56
N ARG A 185 31.30 17.35 -10.63
CA ARG A 185 31.91 16.03 -10.37
C ARG A 185 32.57 15.96 -8.98
N ARG A 186 31.93 16.54 -7.96
CA ARG A 186 32.42 16.58 -6.58
C ARG A 186 32.07 15.35 -5.77
N ILE A 187 31.06 14.57 -6.17
CA ILE A 187 30.66 13.35 -5.47
C ILE A 187 31.82 12.34 -5.58
N PRO A 188 32.34 11.81 -4.46
CA PRO A 188 33.47 10.89 -4.47
C PRO A 188 33.11 9.59 -5.21
N ASP A 189 34.12 8.96 -5.83
CA ASP A 189 33.92 7.76 -6.65
C ASP A 189 33.77 6.49 -5.77
N LYS A 190 32.75 6.53 -4.90
CA LYS A 190 32.36 5.46 -3.97
C LYS A 190 30.88 5.15 -4.17
N LEU A 191 30.55 3.90 -4.44
CA LEU A 191 29.17 3.48 -4.69
C LEU A 191 28.21 3.94 -3.58
N GLN A 192 28.60 3.76 -2.30
CA GLN A 192 27.76 4.15 -1.17
C GLN A 192 27.44 5.66 -1.14
N ALA A 193 28.41 6.52 -1.51
CA ALA A 193 28.17 7.94 -1.62
C ALA A 193 27.15 8.25 -2.72
N TRP A 194 27.32 7.69 -3.91
CA TRP A 194 26.40 7.88 -5.02
C TRP A 194 24.97 7.41 -4.70
N LEU A 195 24.82 6.23 -4.07
CA LEU A 195 23.52 5.73 -3.64
C LEU A 195 22.86 6.63 -2.57
N ALA A 196 23.66 7.14 -1.63
CA ALA A 196 23.16 8.03 -0.58
C ALA A 196 22.70 9.40 -1.15
N PHE A 197 23.45 9.97 -2.11
CA PHE A 197 23.07 11.21 -2.81
C PHE A 197 21.84 10.99 -3.70
N GLY A 198 21.71 9.84 -4.36
CA GLY A 198 20.51 9.44 -5.09
C GLY A 198 19.26 9.34 -4.20
N GLY A 199 19.40 8.70 -3.04
CA GLY A 199 18.35 8.64 -2.04
C GLY A 199 17.96 10.02 -1.48
N LEU A 200 18.93 10.95 -1.36
CA LEU A 200 18.60 12.33 -0.99
C LEU A 200 17.81 13.03 -2.09
N ALA A 201 18.19 12.88 -3.36
CA ALA A 201 17.46 13.47 -4.49
C ALA A 201 16.00 12.99 -4.55
N GLN A 202 15.74 11.72 -4.25
CA GLN A 202 14.39 11.17 -4.15
C GLN A 202 13.60 11.80 -3.00
N ARG A 203 14.17 11.89 -1.79
CA ARG A 203 13.51 12.52 -0.63
C ARG A 203 13.21 14.00 -0.84
N LEU A 204 14.00 14.69 -1.66
CA LEU A 204 13.78 16.08 -2.05
C LEU A 204 12.78 16.23 -3.20
N GLU A 205 12.13 15.13 -3.63
CA GLU A 205 11.17 15.11 -4.73
C GLU A 205 11.75 15.68 -6.04
N GLN A 206 13.04 15.36 -6.33
CA GLN A 206 13.75 15.77 -7.54
C GLN A 206 13.95 14.56 -8.48
N PRO A 207 12.90 14.06 -9.16
CA PRO A 207 12.96 12.81 -9.93
C PRO A 207 13.98 12.86 -11.07
N ALA A 208 14.07 13.97 -11.78
CA ALA A 208 15.04 14.14 -12.87
C ALA A 208 16.49 14.07 -12.38
N LEU A 209 16.78 14.64 -11.21
CA LEU A 209 18.10 14.58 -10.60
C LEU A 209 18.43 13.19 -10.10
N ALA A 210 17.45 12.50 -9.48
CA ALA A 210 17.61 11.12 -9.06
C ALA A 210 17.92 10.19 -10.24
N GLU A 211 17.23 10.34 -11.37
CA GLU A 211 17.47 9.59 -12.60
C GLU A 211 18.88 9.84 -13.17
N ARG A 212 19.34 11.11 -13.20
CA ARG A 212 20.71 11.46 -13.60
C ARG A 212 21.76 10.78 -12.71
N ILE A 213 21.53 10.76 -11.38
CA ILE A 213 22.44 10.09 -10.44
C ILE A 213 22.46 8.59 -10.70
N VAL A 214 21.30 7.95 -10.90
CA VAL A 214 21.22 6.51 -11.23
C VAL A 214 21.96 6.20 -12.53
N THR A 215 21.82 7.03 -13.56
CA THR A 215 22.54 6.89 -14.81
C THR A 215 24.05 6.94 -14.60
N GLU A 216 24.55 7.86 -13.78
CA GLU A 216 25.97 7.95 -13.43
C GLU A 216 26.45 6.75 -12.60
N VAL A 217 25.63 6.25 -11.67
CA VAL A 217 25.91 5.03 -10.89
C VAL A 217 26.11 3.82 -11.82
N VAL A 218 25.17 3.62 -12.74
CA VAL A 218 25.24 2.52 -13.73
C VAL A 218 26.50 2.63 -14.60
N ARG A 219 26.89 3.84 -15.00
CA ARG A 219 28.06 4.08 -15.82
C ARG A 219 29.38 3.84 -15.06
N ARG A 220 29.43 4.23 -13.77
CA ARG A 220 30.67 4.20 -12.95
C ARG A 220 30.94 2.83 -12.32
N PHE A 221 29.88 2.11 -11.93
CA PHE A 221 29.98 0.86 -11.17
C PHE A 221 29.32 -0.33 -11.88
N PRO A 222 29.64 -0.61 -13.16
CA PRO A 222 28.93 -1.61 -13.94
C PRO A 222 29.15 -3.05 -13.44
N GLY A 223 30.19 -3.29 -12.62
CA GLY A 223 30.50 -4.61 -12.05
C GLY A 223 29.80 -4.91 -10.72
N GLU A 224 29.06 -3.95 -10.16
CA GLU A 224 28.39 -4.12 -8.88
C GLU A 224 27.01 -4.76 -9.05
N PRO A 225 26.71 -5.89 -8.39
CA PRO A 225 25.45 -6.59 -8.58
C PRO A 225 24.21 -5.74 -8.27
N ARG A 226 24.26 -4.89 -7.25
CA ARG A 226 23.15 -3.99 -6.90
C ARG A 226 22.94 -2.90 -7.96
N VAL A 227 24.00 -2.47 -8.64
CA VAL A 227 23.91 -1.54 -9.76
C VAL A 227 23.32 -2.21 -11.01
N ALA A 228 23.61 -3.49 -11.21
CA ALA A 228 22.97 -4.27 -12.26
C ALA A 228 21.45 -4.38 -12.08
N LEU A 229 20.94 -4.49 -10.84
CA LEU A 229 19.50 -4.43 -10.56
C LEU A 229 18.91 -3.09 -10.98
N LEU A 230 19.55 -1.96 -10.61
CA LEU A 230 19.10 -0.63 -11.04
C LEU A 230 19.06 -0.48 -12.57
N ARG A 231 20.09 -1.00 -13.25
CA ARG A 231 20.14 -1.00 -14.70
C ARG A 231 19.03 -1.84 -15.32
N ALA A 232 18.73 -3.00 -14.75
CA ALA A 232 17.66 -3.87 -15.21
C ALA A 232 16.29 -3.19 -15.07
N SER A 233 16.05 -2.51 -13.94
CA SER A 233 14.84 -1.74 -13.72
C SER A 233 14.68 -0.60 -14.75
N GLN A 234 15.74 0.18 -15.00
CA GLN A 234 15.72 1.22 -16.05
C GLN A 234 15.42 0.64 -17.44
N LEU A 235 16.04 -0.49 -17.78
CA LEU A 235 15.79 -1.15 -19.07
C LEU A 235 14.34 -1.65 -19.18
N ARG A 236 13.77 -2.16 -18.10
CA ARG A 236 12.36 -2.56 -18.04
C ARG A 236 11.43 -1.37 -18.27
N GLU A 237 11.67 -0.25 -17.58
CA GLU A 237 10.87 0.97 -17.71
C GLU A 237 11.00 1.59 -19.12
N ALA A 238 12.18 1.45 -19.75
CA ALA A 238 12.41 1.86 -21.13
C ALA A 238 11.81 0.90 -22.19
N GLY A 239 11.09 -0.16 -21.75
CA GLY A 239 10.49 -1.12 -22.68
C GLY A 239 11.50 -2.07 -23.34
N GLN A 240 12.65 -2.33 -22.71
CA GLN A 240 13.72 -3.19 -23.20
C GLN A 240 13.87 -4.47 -22.33
N PRO A 241 12.85 -5.33 -22.24
CA PRO A 241 12.83 -6.45 -21.29
C PRO A 241 13.93 -7.49 -21.56
N GLU A 242 14.31 -7.71 -22.82
CA GLU A 242 15.37 -8.69 -23.15
C GLU A 242 16.73 -8.26 -22.63
N GLN A 243 17.06 -6.97 -22.75
CA GLN A 243 18.31 -6.44 -22.21
C GLN A 243 18.30 -6.47 -20.68
N ALA A 244 17.14 -6.18 -20.05
CA ALA A 244 16.98 -6.32 -18.61
C ALA A 244 17.27 -7.76 -18.15
N ARG A 245 16.70 -8.78 -18.82
CA ARG A 245 16.98 -10.20 -18.53
C ARG A 245 18.46 -10.56 -18.65
N GLN A 246 19.12 -10.06 -19.68
CA GLN A 246 20.56 -10.29 -19.88
C GLN A 246 21.39 -9.72 -18.72
N VAL A 247 21.05 -8.50 -18.26
CA VAL A 247 21.74 -7.87 -17.12
C VAL A 247 21.47 -8.65 -15.84
N LEU A 248 20.23 -9.07 -15.57
CA LEU A 248 19.89 -9.89 -14.41
C LEU A 248 20.60 -11.24 -14.43
N GLY A 249 20.72 -11.87 -15.59
CA GLY A 249 21.46 -13.12 -15.74
C GLY A 249 22.93 -13.00 -15.34
N SER A 250 23.57 -11.84 -15.56
CA SER A 250 24.97 -11.61 -15.23
C SER A 250 25.28 -11.63 -13.72
N ILE A 251 24.28 -11.36 -12.88
CA ILE A 251 24.45 -11.31 -11.41
C ILE A 251 23.94 -12.58 -10.69
N ALA A 252 23.44 -13.57 -11.44
CA ALA A 252 22.86 -14.78 -10.86
C ALA A 252 23.83 -15.52 -9.93
N ALA A 253 25.12 -15.63 -10.30
CA ALA A 253 26.14 -16.28 -9.47
C ALA A 253 26.45 -15.52 -8.16
N ALA A 254 26.39 -14.18 -8.18
CA ALA A 254 26.54 -13.38 -6.98
C ALA A 254 25.34 -13.55 -6.05
N ALA A 255 24.13 -13.62 -6.61
CA ALA A 255 22.88 -13.80 -5.87
C ALA A 255 22.80 -15.17 -5.15
N GLU A 256 23.50 -16.19 -5.59
CA GLU A 256 23.55 -17.49 -4.88
C GLU A 256 24.11 -17.37 -3.45
N ARG A 257 25.01 -16.43 -3.23
CA ARG A 257 25.72 -16.24 -1.95
C ARG A 257 25.12 -15.12 -1.08
N ASP A 258 24.28 -14.27 -1.68
CA ASP A 258 23.67 -13.12 -1.03
C ASP A 258 22.15 -13.27 -1.08
N ALA A 259 21.53 -13.51 0.09
CA ALA A 259 20.08 -13.74 0.19
C ALA A 259 19.26 -12.49 -0.19
N GLU A 260 19.73 -11.29 0.16
CA GLU A 260 19.05 -10.03 -0.19
C GLU A 260 19.11 -9.81 -1.70
N LEU A 261 20.28 -9.99 -2.29
CA LEU A 261 20.48 -9.87 -3.74
C LEU A 261 19.63 -10.91 -4.50
N ARG A 262 19.53 -12.14 -3.98
CA ARG A 262 18.72 -13.22 -4.57
C ARG A 262 17.24 -12.87 -4.57
N LEU A 263 16.74 -12.33 -3.46
CA LEU A 263 15.35 -11.86 -3.36
C LEU A 263 15.08 -10.71 -4.33
N ALA A 264 15.97 -9.71 -4.37
CA ALA A 264 15.85 -8.58 -5.28
C ALA A 264 15.91 -9.00 -6.76
N LEU A 265 16.78 -9.95 -7.09
CA LEU A 265 16.86 -10.54 -8.43
C LEU A 265 15.54 -11.23 -8.83
N ALA A 266 14.95 -12.00 -7.91
CA ALA A 266 13.67 -12.65 -8.15
C ALA A 266 12.53 -11.63 -8.31
N GLN A 267 12.53 -10.56 -7.54
CA GLN A 267 11.55 -9.47 -7.67
C GLN A 267 11.63 -8.78 -9.04
N GLU A 268 12.84 -8.49 -9.54
CA GLU A 268 13.00 -7.89 -10.88
C GLU A 268 12.53 -8.82 -11.99
N TYR A 269 12.79 -10.14 -11.89
CA TYR A 269 12.22 -11.12 -12.82
C TYR A 269 10.70 -11.18 -12.75
N ASP A 270 10.11 -11.10 -11.55
CA ASP A 270 8.63 -11.04 -11.38
C ASP A 270 8.05 -9.79 -12.03
N GLN A 271 8.68 -8.63 -11.87
CA GLN A 271 8.31 -7.37 -12.52
C GLN A 271 8.37 -7.44 -14.06
N LEU A 272 9.30 -8.23 -14.59
CA LEU A 272 9.41 -8.52 -16.03
C LEU A 272 8.37 -9.54 -16.51
N GLY A 273 7.55 -10.11 -15.61
CA GLY A 273 6.63 -11.20 -15.91
C GLY A 273 7.32 -12.55 -16.12
N ASP A 274 8.62 -12.65 -15.86
CA ASP A 274 9.39 -13.89 -16.00
C ASP A 274 9.37 -14.69 -14.69
N LEU A 275 8.19 -15.21 -14.38
CA LEU A 275 7.91 -15.92 -13.12
C LEU A 275 8.77 -17.18 -12.96
N ALA A 276 9.08 -17.86 -14.06
CA ALA A 276 9.91 -19.05 -14.05
C ALA A 276 11.37 -18.71 -13.66
N ALA A 277 11.93 -17.64 -14.24
CA ALA A 277 13.26 -17.16 -13.88
C ALA A 277 13.31 -16.65 -12.43
N ALA A 278 12.27 -15.98 -11.96
CA ALA A 278 12.15 -15.56 -10.58
C ALA A 278 12.19 -16.74 -9.60
N ALA A 279 11.39 -17.78 -9.85
CA ALA A 279 11.39 -19.00 -9.06
C ALA A 279 12.75 -19.75 -9.13
N ALA A 280 13.38 -19.80 -10.31
CA ALA A 280 14.69 -20.41 -10.50
C ALA A 280 15.79 -19.64 -9.75
N ALA A 281 15.74 -18.32 -9.70
CA ALA A 281 16.65 -17.49 -8.91
C ALA A 281 16.56 -17.82 -7.42
N LEU A 282 15.35 -17.92 -6.87
CA LEU A 282 15.12 -18.29 -5.47
C LEU A 282 15.54 -19.73 -5.16
N ALA A 283 15.48 -20.65 -6.13
CA ALA A 283 15.89 -22.03 -5.94
C ALA A 283 17.40 -22.20 -5.74
N ARG A 284 18.20 -21.18 -6.05
CA ARG A 284 19.64 -21.18 -5.88
C ARG A 284 20.02 -20.69 -4.48
N GLY A 285 20.82 -21.47 -3.76
CA GLY A 285 21.26 -21.14 -2.41
C GLY A 285 20.38 -21.73 -1.30
N PRO A 286 20.60 -21.32 -0.04
CA PRO A 286 19.86 -21.85 1.11
C PRO A 286 18.36 -21.62 0.99
N GLN A 287 17.59 -22.64 1.35
CA GLN A 287 16.14 -22.60 1.35
C GLN A 287 15.61 -22.49 2.78
N ASP A 288 14.66 -21.60 2.97
CA ASP A 288 13.90 -21.43 4.19
C ASP A 288 12.38 -21.41 3.87
N GLU A 289 11.58 -21.31 4.89
CA GLU A 289 10.11 -21.27 4.79
C GLU A 289 9.62 -20.19 3.82
N GLN A 290 10.17 -18.97 3.94
CA GLN A 290 9.79 -17.84 3.10
C GLN A 290 10.16 -18.08 1.63
N THR A 291 11.35 -18.60 1.39
CA THR A 291 11.83 -18.91 0.04
C THR A 291 10.97 -19.98 -0.64
N TYR A 292 10.61 -21.04 0.09
CA TYR A 292 9.71 -22.08 -0.42
C TYR A 292 8.32 -21.53 -0.75
N ALA A 293 7.74 -20.69 0.13
CA ALA A 293 6.44 -20.08 -0.12
C ALA A 293 6.45 -19.16 -1.34
N LEU A 294 7.50 -18.36 -1.52
CA LEU A 294 7.66 -17.49 -2.69
C LEU A 294 7.84 -18.30 -3.98
N ARG A 295 8.67 -19.36 -3.96
CA ARG A 295 8.84 -20.27 -5.12
C ARG A 295 7.51 -20.91 -5.51
N ALA A 296 6.76 -21.43 -4.55
CA ALA A 296 5.44 -22.02 -4.79
C ALA A 296 4.46 -21.00 -5.41
N SER A 297 4.41 -19.79 -4.88
CA SER A 297 3.57 -18.72 -5.40
C SER A 297 3.90 -18.33 -6.84
N LEU A 298 5.19 -18.14 -7.13
CA LEU A 298 5.66 -17.80 -8.47
C LEU A 298 5.35 -18.90 -9.49
N LEU A 299 5.62 -20.17 -9.14
CA LEU A 299 5.35 -21.31 -10.01
C LEU A 299 3.84 -21.55 -10.23
N ALA A 300 3.02 -21.33 -9.22
CA ALA A 300 1.57 -21.39 -9.34
C ALA A 300 1.04 -20.29 -10.27
N ARG A 301 1.50 -19.04 -10.12
CA ARG A 301 1.17 -17.92 -11.01
C ARG A 301 1.64 -18.19 -12.46
N ALA A 302 2.80 -18.82 -12.62
CA ALA A 302 3.34 -19.23 -13.92
C ALA A 302 2.57 -20.40 -14.54
N GLN A 303 1.69 -21.07 -13.81
CA GLN A 303 1.04 -22.33 -14.21
C GLN A 303 2.04 -23.46 -14.57
N ASP A 304 3.27 -23.39 -14.01
CA ASP A 304 4.32 -24.39 -14.25
C ASP A 304 4.14 -25.59 -13.33
N LYS A 305 3.13 -26.42 -13.66
CA LYS A 305 2.85 -27.66 -12.91
C LYS A 305 4.06 -28.60 -12.80
N PRO A 306 4.92 -28.79 -13.85
CA PRO A 306 6.11 -29.61 -13.72
C PRO A 306 7.13 -29.11 -12.69
N ALA A 307 7.41 -27.79 -12.68
CA ALA A 307 8.34 -27.22 -11.70
C ALA A 307 7.74 -27.23 -10.29
N LEU A 308 6.44 -26.99 -10.17
CA LEU A 308 5.72 -27.05 -8.89
C LEU A 308 5.70 -28.48 -8.34
N THR A 309 5.58 -29.50 -9.20
CA THR A 309 5.71 -30.91 -8.79
C THR A 309 7.08 -31.23 -8.22
N ARG A 310 8.16 -30.75 -8.87
CA ARG A 310 9.51 -30.92 -8.32
C ARG A 310 9.68 -30.22 -6.96
N LEU A 311 9.12 -29.03 -6.81
CA LEU A 311 9.11 -28.30 -5.54
C LEU A 311 8.34 -29.07 -4.46
N TYR A 312 7.19 -29.63 -4.80
CA TYR A 312 6.41 -30.48 -3.89
C TYR A 312 7.20 -31.70 -3.40
N GLU A 313 7.91 -32.39 -4.31
CA GLU A 313 8.76 -33.52 -3.97
C GLU A 313 9.98 -33.10 -3.13
N GLU A 314 10.56 -31.92 -3.40
CA GLU A 314 11.63 -31.33 -2.60
C GLU A 314 11.18 -31.05 -1.18
N LEU A 315 10.04 -30.39 -1.00
CA LEU A 315 9.43 -30.08 0.30
C LEU A 315 9.04 -31.35 1.07
N GLY A 316 8.59 -32.38 0.37
CA GLY A 316 8.14 -33.63 0.97
C GLY A 316 9.27 -34.54 1.51
N ARG A 317 10.53 -34.25 1.20
CA ARG A 317 11.67 -35.11 1.59
C ARG A 317 12.00 -35.07 3.09
N ASP A 318 11.80 -33.91 3.73
CA ASP A 318 12.11 -33.73 5.15
C ASP A 318 10.85 -33.34 5.94
N THR A 319 9.97 -34.32 6.13
CA THR A 319 8.73 -34.17 6.92
C THR A 319 8.80 -34.89 8.25
N ALA A 320 9.99 -35.35 8.68
CA ALA A 320 10.18 -36.11 9.90
C ALA A 320 9.79 -35.30 11.15
N LYS A 321 9.96 -33.97 11.12
CA LYS A 321 9.47 -33.06 12.15
C LYS A 321 8.17 -32.41 11.69
N PRO A 322 7.10 -32.45 12.49
CA PRO A 322 5.85 -31.81 12.12
C PRO A 322 5.99 -30.28 12.19
N ASP A 323 6.30 -29.66 11.05
CA ASP A 323 6.31 -28.21 10.88
C ASP A 323 4.94 -27.76 10.35
N PRO A 324 4.18 -26.94 11.09
CA PRO A 324 2.85 -26.49 10.68
C PRO A 324 2.84 -25.75 9.35
N GLN A 325 3.84 -24.90 9.10
CA GLN A 325 3.90 -24.08 7.88
C GLN A 325 4.28 -24.91 6.66
N GLN A 326 5.26 -25.79 6.80
CA GLN A 326 5.64 -26.71 5.73
C GLN A 326 4.47 -27.61 5.31
N ARG A 327 3.72 -28.16 6.28
CA ARG A 327 2.56 -29.00 5.99
C ARG A 327 1.42 -28.23 5.33
N LEU A 328 1.17 -27.00 5.79
CA LEU A 328 0.19 -26.12 5.15
C LEU A 328 0.60 -25.84 3.70
N LEU A 329 1.86 -25.51 3.45
CA LEU A 329 2.38 -25.24 2.10
C LEU A 329 2.29 -26.48 1.20
N LEU A 330 2.67 -27.66 1.71
CA LEU A 330 2.52 -28.93 0.99
C LEU A 330 1.05 -29.20 0.61
N GLY A 331 0.12 -28.95 1.52
CA GLY A 331 -1.30 -29.05 1.25
C GLY A 331 -1.74 -28.09 0.13
N GLN A 332 -1.31 -26.84 0.18
CA GLN A 332 -1.63 -25.83 -0.83
C GLN A 332 -1.06 -26.19 -2.22
N VAL A 333 0.18 -26.66 -2.25
CA VAL A 333 0.82 -27.09 -3.52
C VAL A 333 0.13 -28.32 -4.08
N ALA A 334 -0.18 -29.32 -3.23
CA ALA A 334 -0.93 -30.51 -3.65
C ALA A 334 -2.32 -30.16 -4.20
N GLU A 335 -3.03 -29.24 -3.54
CA GLU A 335 -4.33 -28.76 -4.01
C GLU A 335 -4.22 -28.08 -5.39
N PHE A 336 -3.22 -27.21 -5.61
CA PHE A 336 -2.98 -26.60 -6.92
C PHE A 336 -2.63 -27.63 -8.00
N LEU A 337 -1.93 -28.68 -7.63
CA LEU A 337 -1.61 -29.81 -8.52
C LEU A 337 -2.78 -30.77 -8.71
N GLU A 338 -3.97 -30.46 -8.17
CA GLU A 338 -5.17 -31.29 -8.23
C GLU A 338 -5.03 -32.66 -7.51
N ARG A 339 -4.03 -32.78 -6.61
CA ARG A 339 -3.79 -33.95 -5.78
C ARG A 339 -4.61 -33.86 -4.48
N HIS A 340 -5.93 -33.86 -4.62
CA HIS A 340 -6.83 -33.46 -3.55
C HIS A 340 -6.78 -34.35 -2.29
N GLU A 341 -6.58 -35.67 -2.45
CA GLU A 341 -6.44 -36.56 -1.28
C GLU A 341 -5.15 -36.29 -0.52
N GLU A 342 -4.03 -36.10 -1.24
CA GLU A 342 -2.75 -35.74 -0.62
C GLU A 342 -2.85 -34.38 0.08
N ALA A 343 -3.52 -33.40 -0.53
CA ALA A 343 -3.77 -32.10 0.08
C ALA A 343 -4.55 -32.21 1.39
N LEU A 344 -5.60 -33.05 1.40
CA LEU A 344 -6.40 -33.30 2.58
C LEU A 344 -5.58 -33.93 3.72
N ASP A 345 -4.72 -34.89 3.39
CA ASP A 345 -3.84 -35.56 4.37
C ASP A 345 -2.83 -34.56 4.98
N TRP A 346 -2.22 -33.68 4.14
CA TRP A 346 -1.34 -32.62 4.61
C TRP A 346 -2.06 -31.64 5.54
N TYR A 347 -3.24 -31.15 5.17
CA TYR A 347 -4.01 -30.22 5.99
C TYR A 347 -4.42 -30.83 7.33
N ARG A 348 -4.86 -32.09 7.35
CA ARG A 348 -5.17 -32.83 8.58
C ARG A 348 -3.96 -33.06 9.46
N GLY A 349 -2.79 -33.19 8.83
CA GLY A 349 -1.50 -33.38 9.49
C GLY A 349 -0.91 -32.11 10.12
N VAL A 350 -1.51 -30.92 9.98
CA VAL A 350 -1.00 -29.68 10.59
C VAL A 350 -1.19 -29.75 12.11
N PRO A 351 -0.11 -29.80 12.91
CA PRO A 351 -0.22 -30.19 14.32
C PRO A 351 -0.71 -29.08 15.24
N GLY A 352 -0.62 -27.82 14.81
CA GLY A 352 -0.98 -26.67 15.68
C GLY A 352 -0.63 -25.32 15.07
N GLY A 353 -0.51 -24.30 15.93
CA GLY A 353 -0.23 -22.94 15.50
C GLY A 353 -1.41 -22.26 14.78
N ARG A 354 -1.17 -21.08 14.27
CA ARG A 354 -2.17 -20.34 13.47
C ARG A 354 -2.52 -21.08 12.19
N GLN A 355 -1.56 -21.81 11.63
CA GLN A 355 -1.69 -22.58 10.39
C GLN A 355 -2.77 -23.67 10.48
N ARG A 356 -3.02 -24.22 11.68
CA ARG A 356 -4.07 -25.23 11.90
C ARG A 356 -5.45 -24.75 11.47
N TRP A 357 -5.77 -23.50 11.72
CA TRP A 357 -7.08 -22.95 11.40
C TRP A 357 -7.28 -22.78 9.89
N THR A 358 -6.27 -22.20 9.23
CA THR A 358 -6.26 -22.14 7.77
C THR A 358 -6.32 -23.52 7.14
N ALA A 359 -5.56 -24.49 7.67
CA ALA A 359 -5.57 -25.86 7.18
C ALA A 359 -6.95 -26.53 7.33
N ARG A 360 -7.67 -26.31 8.45
CA ARG A 360 -9.03 -26.84 8.65
C ARG A 360 -10.03 -26.27 7.65
N LEU A 361 -9.97 -24.95 7.37
CA LEU A 361 -10.82 -24.32 6.36
C LEU A 361 -10.52 -24.85 4.95
N ARG A 362 -9.23 -24.98 4.60
CA ARG A 362 -8.82 -25.55 3.31
C ARG A 362 -9.22 -27.01 3.18
N ALA A 363 -9.06 -27.82 4.24
CA ALA A 363 -9.50 -29.22 4.26
C ALA A 363 -11.01 -29.35 3.99
N ALA A 364 -11.83 -28.46 4.56
CA ALA A 364 -13.27 -28.45 4.29
C ALA A 364 -13.58 -28.11 2.82
N SER A 365 -12.86 -27.12 2.23
CA SER A 365 -12.99 -26.79 0.81
C SER A 365 -12.60 -27.97 -0.09
N VAL A 366 -11.51 -28.66 0.22
CA VAL A 366 -11.05 -29.84 -0.53
C VAL A 366 -12.04 -30.99 -0.40
N LEU A 367 -12.57 -31.27 0.80
CA LEU A 367 -13.63 -32.27 1.01
C LEU A 367 -14.85 -31.99 0.13
N HIS A 368 -15.27 -30.73 0.07
CA HIS A 368 -16.38 -30.34 -0.78
C HIS A 368 -16.07 -30.57 -2.27
N GLY A 369 -14.87 -30.19 -2.72
CA GLY A 369 -14.39 -30.45 -4.09
C GLY A 369 -14.36 -31.94 -4.44
N LEU A 370 -14.03 -32.81 -3.48
CA LEU A 370 -14.09 -34.27 -3.59
C LEU A 370 -15.52 -34.84 -3.54
N LYS A 371 -16.55 -33.99 -3.55
CA LYS A 371 -17.98 -34.39 -3.45
C LYS A 371 -18.34 -35.05 -2.10
N ARG A 372 -17.58 -34.73 -1.04
CA ARG A 372 -17.82 -35.16 0.34
C ARG A 372 -18.42 -34.01 1.15
N ALA A 373 -19.52 -33.42 0.63
CA ALA A 373 -20.11 -32.19 1.17
C ALA A 373 -20.51 -32.32 2.65
N ASP A 374 -21.09 -33.45 3.05
CA ASP A 374 -21.48 -33.67 4.44
C ASP A 374 -20.28 -33.64 5.41
N ALA A 375 -19.16 -34.24 5.02
CA ALA A 375 -17.94 -34.22 5.80
C ALA A 375 -17.33 -32.80 5.86
N ALA A 376 -17.43 -32.03 4.76
CA ALA A 376 -17.01 -30.63 4.74
C ALA A 376 -17.82 -29.79 5.73
N TYR A 377 -19.15 -29.89 5.67
CA TYR A 377 -20.02 -29.16 6.60
C TYR A 377 -19.84 -29.57 8.05
N GLN A 378 -19.68 -30.86 8.32
CA GLN A 378 -19.37 -31.34 9.68
C GLN A 378 -18.06 -30.72 10.17
N SER A 379 -16.98 -30.77 9.40
CA SER A 379 -15.69 -30.19 9.78
C SER A 379 -15.76 -28.68 10.05
N LEU A 380 -16.57 -27.94 9.29
CA LEU A 380 -16.79 -26.52 9.51
C LEU A 380 -17.59 -26.25 10.79
N ARG A 381 -18.63 -27.06 11.09
CA ARG A 381 -19.40 -26.96 12.35
C ARG A 381 -18.56 -27.28 13.57
N GLU A 382 -17.66 -28.24 13.46
CA GLU A 382 -16.68 -28.55 14.51
C GLU A 382 -15.73 -27.34 14.73
N LEU A 383 -15.30 -26.64 13.67
CA LEU A 383 -14.50 -25.43 13.80
C LEU A 383 -15.30 -24.28 14.44
N GLN A 384 -16.53 -24.06 14.02
CA GLN A 384 -17.43 -23.03 14.53
C GLN A 384 -17.69 -23.17 16.04
N SER A 385 -17.71 -24.39 16.55
CA SER A 385 -17.94 -24.70 17.97
C SER A 385 -16.67 -24.92 18.79
N ASP A 386 -15.50 -24.89 18.17
CA ASP A 386 -14.21 -25.11 18.83
C ASP A 386 -13.81 -23.92 19.71
N ALA A 387 -13.97 -24.06 21.04
CA ALA A 387 -13.61 -22.98 21.97
C ALA A 387 -12.11 -22.66 22.01
N SER A 388 -11.23 -23.53 21.47
CA SER A 388 -9.81 -23.28 21.37
C SER A 388 -9.45 -22.47 20.10
N ALA A 389 -10.40 -22.32 19.16
CA ALA A 389 -10.20 -21.54 17.95
C ALA A 389 -10.41 -20.03 18.24
N PRO A 390 -9.57 -19.16 17.70
CA PRO A 390 -9.81 -17.73 17.76
C PRO A 390 -11.12 -17.37 17.05
N ASP A 391 -11.77 -16.30 17.49
CA ASP A 391 -13.06 -15.85 16.95
C ASP A 391 -13.01 -15.65 15.43
N GLU A 392 -11.90 -15.14 14.91
CA GLU A 392 -11.65 -14.99 13.47
C GLU A 392 -11.79 -16.33 12.72
N ALA A 393 -11.13 -17.38 13.20
CA ALA A 393 -11.23 -18.69 12.55
C ALA A 393 -12.63 -19.31 12.65
N ARG A 394 -13.34 -19.09 13.77
CA ARG A 394 -14.74 -19.52 13.95
C ARG A 394 -15.67 -18.78 12.99
N ARG A 395 -15.53 -17.47 12.90
CA ARG A 395 -16.23 -16.61 11.93
C ARG A 395 -16.02 -17.09 10.51
N ASP A 396 -14.75 -17.30 10.10
CA ASP A 396 -14.39 -17.79 8.77
C ASP A 396 -15.01 -19.16 8.48
N GLY A 397 -15.21 -19.98 9.49
CA GLY A 397 -15.94 -21.25 9.40
C GLY A 397 -17.39 -21.07 8.98
N TYR A 398 -18.11 -20.06 9.51
CA TYR A 398 -19.48 -19.76 9.07
C TYR A 398 -19.52 -19.19 7.64
N LEU A 399 -18.60 -18.27 7.32
CA LEU A 399 -18.49 -17.69 5.98
C LEU A 399 -18.17 -18.76 4.93
N MET A 400 -17.25 -19.68 5.26
CA MET A 400 -16.91 -20.80 4.37
C MET A 400 -18.10 -21.75 4.17
N GLU A 401 -18.82 -22.11 5.23
CA GLU A 401 -20.02 -22.96 5.10
C GLU A 401 -21.05 -22.30 4.20
N ALA A 402 -21.33 -21.01 4.39
CA ALA A 402 -22.25 -20.27 3.57
C ALA A 402 -21.82 -20.25 2.08
N ALA A 403 -20.53 -20.00 1.83
CA ALA A 403 -19.97 -20.00 0.46
C ALA A 403 -20.09 -21.39 -0.22
N LEU A 404 -19.84 -22.48 0.50
CA LEU A 404 -20.00 -23.82 -0.03
C LEU A 404 -21.49 -24.18 -0.27
N ARG A 405 -22.41 -23.75 0.63
CA ARG A 405 -23.85 -23.90 0.45
C ARG A 405 -24.36 -23.14 -0.79
N GLN A 406 -23.82 -21.94 -1.02
CA GLN A 406 -24.10 -21.16 -2.23
C GLN A 406 -23.65 -21.91 -3.50
N LYS A 407 -22.46 -22.52 -3.49
CA LYS A 407 -21.94 -23.33 -4.61
C LYS A 407 -22.85 -24.53 -4.88
N ASP A 408 -23.47 -25.09 -3.87
CA ASP A 408 -24.43 -26.19 -3.98
C ASP A 408 -25.86 -25.73 -4.37
N ALA A 409 -26.05 -24.43 -4.61
CA ALA A 409 -27.35 -23.80 -4.83
C ALA A 409 -28.34 -24.07 -3.67
N ASN A 410 -27.83 -24.27 -2.45
CA ASN A 410 -28.60 -24.49 -1.25
C ASN A 410 -28.85 -23.17 -0.51
N ASP A 411 -29.79 -22.40 -1.00
CA ASP A 411 -30.14 -21.07 -0.50
C ASP A 411 -30.53 -21.06 0.98
N ALA A 412 -31.27 -22.08 1.42
CA ALA A 412 -31.69 -22.18 2.82
C ALA A 412 -30.51 -22.45 3.75
N GLY A 413 -29.61 -23.35 3.34
CA GLY A 413 -28.42 -23.67 4.12
C GLY A 413 -27.40 -22.51 4.16
N GLU A 414 -27.31 -21.72 3.08
CA GLU A 414 -26.49 -20.50 3.05
C GLU A 414 -26.98 -19.49 4.11
N LEU A 415 -28.28 -19.19 4.11
CA LEU A 415 -28.86 -18.25 5.07
C LEU A 415 -28.76 -18.75 6.50
N GLU A 416 -29.02 -20.05 6.74
CA GLU A 416 -28.87 -20.68 8.05
C GLU A 416 -27.43 -20.53 8.58
N ALA A 417 -26.41 -20.68 7.73
CA ALA A 417 -25.03 -20.51 8.13
C ALA A 417 -24.75 -19.06 8.59
N TYR A 418 -25.22 -18.05 7.84
CA TYR A 418 -25.11 -16.65 8.27
C TYR A 418 -25.89 -16.38 9.57
N GLU A 419 -27.09 -16.91 9.73
CA GLU A 419 -27.90 -16.72 10.95
C GLU A 419 -27.20 -17.28 12.17
N ARG A 420 -26.64 -18.49 12.08
CA ARG A 420 -25.84 -19.09 13.17
C ARG A 420 -24.58 -18.29 13.45
N GLY A 421 -23.92 -17.78 12.41
CA GLY A 421 -22.76 -16.91 12.54
C GLY A 421 -23.09 -15.62 13.28
N LEU A 422 -24.19 -14.96 12.94
CA LEU A 422 -24.66 -13.75 13.61
C LEU A 422 -25.25 -13.99 15.00
N ALA A 423 -25.71 -15.21 15.28
CA ALA A 423 -26.08 -15.59 16.65
C ALA A 423 -24.83 -15.73 17.55
N ALA A 424 -23.69 -16.19 16.99
CA ALA A 424 -22.42 -16.27 17.69
C ALA A 424 -21.68 -14.92 17.75
N PHE A 425 -21.77 -14.12 16.70
CA PHE A 425 -21.12 -12.82 16.49
C PHE A 425 -22.13 -11.79 15.99
N PRO A 426 -22.95 -11.16 16.86
CA PRO A 426 -24.13 -10.40 16.46
C PRO A 426 -23.88 -9.18 15.56
N ASP A 427 -22.70 -8.56 15.68
CA ASP A 427 -22.35 -7.31 14.97
C ASP A 427 -21.17 -7.51 14.01
N GLU A 428 -20.89 -8.76 13.62
CA GLU A 428 -19.76 -9.06 12.75
C GLU A 428 -20.00 -8.56 11.34
N SER A 429 -19.24 -7.54 10.95
CA SER A 429 -19.40 -6.81 9.68
C SER A 429 -19.21 -7.70 8.46
N GLU A 430 -18.28 -8.65 8.50
CA GLU A 430 -18.01 -9.55 7.37
C GLU A 430 -19.18 -10.53 7.12
N ILE A 431 -19.82 -11.04 8.20
CA ILE A 431 -20.99 -11.91 8.05
C ILE A 431 -22.21 -11.12 7.59
N LEU A 432 -22.42 -9.92 8.15
CA LEU A 432 -23.50 -9.02 7.72
C LEU A 432 -23.34 -8.64 6.24
N TYR A 433 -22.13 -8.31 5.82
CA TYR A 433 -21.81 -7.97 4.42
C TYR A 433 -22.09 -9.15 3.49
N ALA A 434 -21.57 -10.33 3.81
CA ALA A 434 -21.78 -11.53 3.01
C ALA A 434 -23.28 -11.90 2.90
N ARG A 435 -24.04 -11.76 4.02
CA ARG A 435 -25.47 -11.98 4.02
C ARG A 435 -26.24 -10.95 3.21
N ALA A 436 -25.83 -9.67 3.25
CA ALA A 436 -26.41 -8.61 2.45
C ALA A 436 -26.27 -8.91 0.94
N LEU A 437 -25.11 -9.35 0.48
CA LEU A 437 -24.91 -9.79 -0.89
C LEU A 437 -25.78 -11.05 -1.21
N GLY A 438 -25.95 -11.93 -0.23
CA GLY A 438 -26.87 -13.06 -0.34
C GLY A 438 -28.33 -12.64 -0.53
N TRP A 439 -28.79 -11.62 0.18
CA TRP A 439 -30.11 -11.03 0.01
C TRP A 439 -30.28 -10.31 -1.34
N GLU A 440 -29.25 -9.58 -1.78
CA GLU A 440 -29.26 -8.91 -3.09
C GLU A 440 -29.43 -9.92 -4.23
N ARG A 441 -28.69 -11.04 -4.21
CA ARG A 441 -28.83 -12.10 -5.22
C ARG A 441 -30.23 -12.69 -5.27
N ARG A 442 -30.98 -12.61 -4.15
CA ARG A 442 -32.38 -13.10 -4.02
C ARG A 442 -33.40 -11.99 -4.21
N ASP A 443 -32.98 -10.84 -4.71
CA ASP A 443 -33.81 -9.66 -4.90
C ASP A 443 -34.48 -9.12 -3.63
N ASN A 444 -33.96 -9.48 -2.46
CA ASN A 444 -34.49 -8.99 -1.17
C ASN A 444 -33.72 -7.74 -0.72
N ILE A 445 -33.95 -6.64 -1.44
CA ILE A 445 -33.20 -5.39 -1.26
C ILE A 445 -33.40 -4.79 0.13
N ALA A 446 -34.58 -4.92 0.72
CA ALA A 446 -34.85 -4.39 2.06
C ALA A 446 -33.99 -5.04 3.15
N ARG A 447 -33.77 -6.36 3.07
CA ARG A 447 -32.89 -7.07 3.99
C ARG A 447 -31.41 -6.79 3.74
N ALA A 448 -31.01 -6.70 2.45
CA ALA A 448 -29.65 -6.30 2.09
C ALA A 448 -29.31 -4.90 2.64
N GLU A 449 -30.20 -3.94 2.45
CA GLU A 449 -30.06 -2.60 3.00
C GLU A 449 -29.98 -2.61 4.53
N ALA A 450 -30.81 -3.38 5.21
CA ALA A 450 -30.81 -3.48 6.66
C ALA A 450 -29.47 -3.95 7.22
N ASP A 451 -28.88 -5.01 6.62
CA ASP A 451 -27.58 -5.53 7.02
C ASP A 451 -26.45 -4.52 6.76
N LEU A 452 -26.42 -3.89 5.57
CA LEU A 452 -25.40 -2.88 5.23
C LEU A 452 -25.50 -1.66 6.13
N ARG A 453 -26.70 -1.20 6.46
CA ARG A 453 -26.88 -0.10 7.40
C ARG A 453 -26.44 -0.46 8.82
N LYS A 454 -26.65 -1.71 9.23
CA LYS A 454 -26.18 -2.17 10.53
C LYS A 454 -24.65 -2.08 10.63
N ILE A 455 -23.93 -2.44 9.56
CA ILE A 455 -22.47 -2.23 9.48
C ILE A 455 -22.13 -0.76 9.63
N LEU A 456 -22.80 0.13 8.88
CA LEU A 456 -22.50 1.55 8.89
C LEU A 456 -22.87 2.27 10.20
N VAL A 457 -23.73 1.66 11.04
CA VAL A 457 -23.99 2.16 12.39
C VAL A 457 -22.80 1.89 13.31
N ALA A 458 -22.19 0.71 13.20
CA ALA A 458 -21.03 0.33 13.99
C ALA A 458 -19.74 0.93 13.44
N GLU A 459 -19.60 0.93 12.13
CA GLU A 459 -18.41 1.35 11.37
C GLU A 459 -18.83 2.37 10.29
N PRO A 460 -19.02 3.65 10.64
CA PRO A 460 -19.55 4.63 9.70
C PRO A 460 -18.72 4.81 8.43
N ASP A 461 -17.42 4.57 8.50
CA ASP A 461 -16.48 4.72 7.39
C ASP A 461 -16.08 3.38 6.75
N ASN A 462 -16.86 2.31 6.94
CA ASN A 462 -16.62 1.03 6.28
C ASN A 462 -16.83 1.17 4.77
N ILE A 463 -15.72 1.22 4.03
CA ILE A 463 -15.70 1.52 2.59
C ILE A 463 -16.50 0.49 1.79
N ALA A 464 -16.37 -0.79 2.12
CA ALA A 464 -17.09 -1.86 1.43
C ALA A 464 -18.62 -1.72 1.61
N ALA A 465 -19.07 -1.44 2.84
CA ALA A 465 -20.49 -1.25 3.13
C ALA A 465 -21.05 0.03 2.50
N LEU A 466 -20.28 1.14 2.51
CA LEU A 466 -20.65 2.39 1.83
C LEU A 466 -20.86 2.17 0.34
N ASN A 467 -19.90 1.51 -0.32
CA ASN A 467 -19.99 1.23 -1.75
C ASN A 467 -21.13 0.26 -2.08
N ALA A 468 -21.26 -0.84 -1.33
CA ALA A 468 -22.29 -1.84 -1.58
C ALA A 468 -23.70 -1.27 -1.37
N LEU A 469 -23.92 -0.52 -0.28
CA LEU A 469 -25.21 0.13 -0.05
C LEU A 469 -25.52 1.16 -1.14
N GLY A 470 -24.54 2.00 -1.47
CA GLY A 470 -24.69 3.00 -2.51
C GLY A 470 -25.02 2.39 -3.86
N TYR A 471 -24.29 1.35 -4.27
CA TYR A 471 -24.56 0.62 -5.51
C TYR A 471 -25.96 -0.02 -5.51
N THR A 472 -26.32 -0.73 -4.44
CA THR A 472 -27.66 -1.34 -4.30
C THR A 472 -28.77 -0.31 -4.42
N LEU A 473 -28.62 0.86 -3.77
CA LEU A 473 -29.61 1.95 -3.87
C LEU A 473 -29.67 2.53 -5.29
N ALA A 474 -28.53 2.68 -5.97
CA ALA A 474 -28.49 3.19 -7.35
C ALA A 474 -29.06 2.19 -8.36
N ASP A 475 -28.76 0.91 -8.21
CA ASP A 475 -29.18 -0.12 -9.18
C ASP A 475 -30.63 -0.56 -8.97
N ARG A 476 -31.06 -0.74 -7.71
CA ARG A 476 -32.31 -1.41 -7.36
C ARG A 476 -33.40 -0.49 -6.83
N THR A 477 -33.14 0.81 -6.66
CA THR A 477 -34.11 1.80 -6.17
C THR A 477 -34.04 3.09 -6.96
N THR A 478 -34.80 4.10 -6.53
CA THR A 478 -34.77 5.47 -7.08
C THR A 478 -34.04 6.47 -6.16
N ARG A 479 -33.36 5.97 -5.14
CA ARG A 479 -32.69 6.81 -4.10
C ARG A 479 -31.28 7.25 -4.55
N TYR A 480 -31.16 7.79 -5.74
CA TYR A 480 -29.89 8.07 -6.41
C TYR A 480 -29.03 9.12 -5.69
N ARG A 481 -29.66 10.11 -5.02
CA ARG A 481 -28.89 11.14 -4.27
C ARG A 481 -28.20 10.56 -3.05
N GLU A 482 -28.92 9.74 -2.29
CA GLU A 482 -28.34 9.02 -1.14
C GLU A 482 -27.27 8.04 -1.60
N ALA A 483 -27.50 7.31 -2.69
CA ALA A 483 -26.51 6.44 -3.31
C ALA A 483 -25.22 7.20 -3.66
N LEU A 484 -25.36 8.40 -4.26
CA LEU A 484 -24.22 9.24 -4.61
C LEU A 484 -23.41 9.67 -3.38
N GLU A 485 -24.08 10.07 -2.28
CA GLU A 485 -23.41 10.48 -1.04
C GLU A 485 -22.59 9.33 -0.43
N LEU A 486 -23.15 8.12 -0.42
CA LEU A 486 -22.47 6.94 0.11
C LEU A 486 -21.26 6.55 -0.75
N ILE A 487 -21.44 6.47 -2.08
CA ILE A 487 -20.37 6.10 -3.02
C ILE A 487 -19.27 7.17 -3.04
N ASP A 488 -19.62 8.45 -2.94
CA ASP A 488 -18.62 9.52 -2.93
C ASP A 488 -17.73 9.47 -1.69
N ARG A 489 -18.29 9.12 -0.53
CA ARG A 489 -17.48 8.84 0.68
C ARG A 489 -16.50 7.69 0.46
N ALA A 490 -16.95 6.57 -0.12
CA ALA A 490 -16.08 5.46 -0.45
C ALA A 490 -14.98 5.87 -1.46
N ARG A 491 -15.34 6.66 -2.49
CA ARG A 491 -14.41 7.14 -3.53
C ARG A 491 -13.34 8.09 -2.99
N ILE A 492 -13.69 8.95 -2.03
CA ILE A 492 -12.71 9.83 -1.37
C ILE A 492 -11.66 9.00 -0.62
N ALA A 493 -12.07 7.91 0.03
CA ALA A 493 -11.17 7.02 0.77
C ALA A 493 -10.30 6.16 -0.16
N GLU A 494 -10.87 5.65 -1.26
CA GLU A 494 -10.17 4.79 -2.22
C GLU A 494 -10.41 5.27 -3.67
N PRO A 495 -9.75 6.33 -4.11
CA PRO A 495 -10.04 6.98 -5.40
C PRO A 495 -9.67 6.13 -6.62
N ASP A 496 -8.78 5.16 -6.49
CA ASP A 496 -8.32 4.28 -7.59
C ASP A 496 -8.88 2.84 -7.49
N ASN A 497 -9.89 2.61 -6.62
CA ASN A 497 -10.58 1.34 -6.56
C ASN A 497 -11.58 1.24 -7.72
N ALA A 498 -11.32 0.34 -8.66
CA ALA A 498 -12.10 0.20 -9.88
C ALA A 498 -13.60 -0.06 -9.63
N ALA A 499 -13.95 -0.87 -8.63
CA ALA A 499 -15.34 -1.19 -8.29
C ALA A 499 -16.09 0.04 -7.72
N ILE A 500 -15.40 0.89 -6.95
CA ILE A 500 -15.98 2.12 -6.42
C ILE A 500 -16.15 3.17 -7.53
N VAL A 501 -15.16 3.28 -8.41
CA VAL A 501 -15.23 4.18 -9.58
C VAL A 501 -16.34 3.75 -10.53
N ASP A 502 -16.54 2.45 -10.73
CA ASP A 502 -17.68 1.89 -11.49
C ASP A 502 -19.01 2.25 -10.85
N SER A 503 -19.17 2.00 -9.55
CA SER A 503 -20.37 2.36 -8.79
C SER A 503 -20.68 3.86 -8.88
N TYR A 504 -19.63 4.70 -8.84
CA TYR A 504 -19.77 6.14 -9.01
C TYR A 504 -20.23 6.51 -10.42
N GLY A 505 -19.64 5.93 -11.45
CA GLY A 505 -20.09 6.07 -12.83
C GLY A 505 -21.54 5.59 -13.02
N TRP A 506 -21.90 4.46 -12.39
CA TRP A 506 -23.26 3.91 -12.45
C TRP A 506 -24.29 4.87 -11.83
N VAL A 507 -24.04 5.41 -10.64
CA VAL A 507 -24.99 6.35 -10.01
C VAL A 507 -25.11 7.67 -10.79
N LEU A 508 -24.04 8.14 -11.43
CA LEU A 508 -24.10 9.31 -12.34
C LEU A 508 -25.01 9.03 -13.54
N TYR A 509 -24.91 7.83 -14.12
CA TYR A 509 -25.83 7.38 -15.18
C TYR A 509 -27.29 7.40 -14.70
N ARG A 510 -27.56 6.86 -13.51
CA ARG A 510 -28.93 6.82 -12.94
C ARG A 510 -29.48 8.22 -12.64
N LEU A 511 -28.60 9.20 -12.41
CA LEU A 511 -28.94 10.64 -12.27
C LEU A 511 -29.09 11.36 -13.61
N GLY A 512 -28.91 10.68 -14.76
CA GLY A 512 -29.01 11.27 -16.10
C GLY A 512 -27.73 12.01 -16.56
N ARG A 513 -26.62 11.94 -15.80
CA ARG A 513 -25.33 12.58 -16.10
C ARG A 513 -24.49 11.66 -16.98
N ILE A 514 -24.95 11.45 -18.23
CA ILE A 514 -24.41 10.42 -19.14
C ILE A 514 -22.92 10.66 -19.47
N ASP A 515 -22.52 11.89 -19.78
CA ASP A 515 -21.14 12.19 -20.17
C ASP A 515 -20.17 11.98 -18.99
N ASP A 516 -20.55 12.42 -17.79
CA ASP A 516 -19.76 12.21 -16.58
C ASP A 516 -19.64 10.70 -16.25
N ALA A 517 -20.75 9.97 -16.38
CA ALA A 517 -20.77 8.52 -16.20
C ALA A 517 -19.80 7.81 -17.14
N LEU A 518 -19.77 8.18 -18.42
CA LEU A 518 -18.84 7.61 -19.40
C LEU A 518 -17.37 7.88 -19.07
N VAL A 519 -17.05 9.02 -18.49
CA VAL A 519 -15.69 9.34 -18.05
C VAL A 519 -15.26 8.37 -16.95
N GLU A 520 -16.08 8.22 -15.91
CA GLU A 520 -15.73 7.40 -14.76
C GLU A 520 -15.77 5.89 -15.09
N LEU A 521 -16.74 5.42 -15.86
CA LEU A 521 -16.80 4.01 -16.28
C LEU A 521 -15.62 3.60 -17.18
N ARG A 522 -15.15 4.49 -18.07
CA ARG A 522 -13.92 4.25 -18.82
C ARG A 522 -12.70 4.21 -17.93
N ARG A 523 -12.64 5.09 -16.92
CA ARG A 523 -11.59 5.07 -15.91
C ARG A 523 -11.61 3.75 -15.12
N ALA A 524 -12.77 3.32 -14.64
CA ALA A 524 -12.94 2.05 -13.94
C ALA A 524 -12.42 0.87 -14.78
N PHE A 525 -12.82 0.80 -16.05
CA PHE A 525 -12.37 -0.25 -16.96
C PHE A 525 -10.87 -0.19 -17.30
N ALA A 526 -10.27 1.00 -17.28
CA ALA A 526 -8.82 1.16 -17.44
C ALA A 526 -8.05 0.70 -16.21
N LEU A 527 -8.61 0.92 -15.00
CA LEU A 527 -8.05 0.44 -13.74
C LEU A 527 -8.14 -1.09 -13.62
N GLN A 528 -9.28 -1.66 -13.98
CA GLN A 528 -9.51 -3.10 -13.93
C GLN A 528 -10.43 -3.54 -15.06
N LYS A 529 -9.96 -4.49 -15.87
CA LYS A 529 -10.81 -5.13 -16.90
C LYS A 529 -11.68 -6.18 -16.23
N ASP A 530 -12.91 -5.79 -15.97
CA ASP A 530 -13.94 -6.59 -15.33
C ASP A 530 -15.20 -6.71 -16.18
N ALA A 531 -15.93 -7.83 -16.09
CA ALA A 531 -17.10 -8.10 -16.91
C ALA A 531 -18.30 -7.20 -16.56
N GLU A 532 -18.49 -6.88 -15.28
CA GLU A 532 -19.56 -6.00 -14.81
C GLU A 532 -19.31 -4.56 -15.24
N ILE A 533 -18.08 -4.07 -15.04
CA ILE A 533 -17.66 -2.73 -15.48
C ILE A 533 -17.82 -2.58 -16.99
N ALA A 534 -17.43 -3.60 -17.76
CA ALA A 534 -17.62 -3.59 -19.21
C ALA A 534 -19.10 -3.59 -19.61
N ALA A 535 -19.96 -4.32 -18.88
CA ALA A 535 -21.40 -4.33 -19.11
C ALA A 535 -22.04 -2.98 -18.82
N HIS A 536 -21.69 -2.32 -17.70
CA HIS A 536 -22.15 -0.99 -17.34
C HIS A 536 -21.74 0.05 -18.38
N LEU A 537 -20.46 0.05 -18.78
CA LEU A 537 -19.96 0.93 -19.83
C LEU A 537 -20.68 0.70 -21.16
N GLY A 538 -20.90 -0.55 -21.52
CA GLY A 538 -21.66 -0.93 -22.72
C GLY A 538 -23.11 -0.41 -22.69
N GLU A 539 -23.81 -0.54 -21.56
CA GLU A 539 -25.17 -0.04 -21.39
C GLU A 539 -25.25 1.49 -21.53
N VAL A 540 -24.35 2.22 -20.82
CA VAL A 540 -24.35 3.68 -20.88
C VAL A 540 -23.98 4.20 -22.26
N LEU A 541 -23.02 3.58 -22.93
CA LEU A 541 -22.69 3.89 -24.34
C LEU A 541 -23.87 3.65 -25.29
N TRP A 542 -24.63 2.59 -25.06
CA TRP A 542 -25.82 2.29 -25.87
C TRP A 542 -26.88 3.38 -25.73
N VAL A 543 -27.16 3.81 -24.51
CA VAL A 543 -28.09 4.91 -24.21
C VAL A 543 -27.58 6.23 -24.77
N ALA A 544 -26.26 6.48 -24.76
CA ALA A 544 -25.62 7.65 -25.38
C ALA A 544 -25.64 7.60 -26.93
N GLY A 545 -26.21 6.57 -27.56
CA GLY A 545 -26.26 6.41 -29.02
C GLY A 545 -24.98 5.87 -29.66
N LYS A 546 -23.94 5.58 -28.89
CA LYS A 546 -22.63 5.07 -29.35
C LYS A 546 -22.64 3.55 -29.50
N ARG A 547 -23.57 3.05 -30.33
CA ARG A 547 -23.94 1.61 -30.42
C ARG A 547 -22.78 0.69 -30.81
N ASP A 548 -21.87 1.12 -31.67
CA ASP A 548 -20.75 0.28 -32.11
C ASP A 548 -19.70 0.13 -31.00
N GLU A 549 -19.45 1.21 -30.25
CA GLU A 549 -18.57 1.17 -29.06
C GLU A 549 -19.20 0.30 -27.97
N ALA A 550 -20.51 0.44 -27.71
CA ALA A 550 -21.25 -0.39 -26.76
C ALA A 550 -21.12 -1.89 -27.07
N ARG A 551 -21.28 -2.29 -28.35
CA ARG A 551 -21.12 -3.69 -28.77
C ARG A 551 -19.69 -4.21 -28.49
N ARG A 552 -18.67 -3.39 -28.62
CA ARG A 552 -17.30 -3.79 -28.30
C ARG A 552 -17.18 -4.13 -26.81
N TYR A 553 -17.71 -3.29 -25.93
CA TYR A 553 -17.65 -3.54 -24.48
C TYR A 553 -18.54 -4.71 -24.05
N PHE A 554 -19.70 -4.93 -24.63
CA PHE A 554 -20.49 -6.14 -24.40
C PHE A 554 -19.73 -7.41 -24.83
N ASN A 555 -18.97 -7.35 -25.93
CA ASN A 555 -18.13 -8.46 -26.33
C ASN A 555 -16.93 -8.67 -25.39
N GLU A 556 -16.33 -7.60 -24.87
CA GLU A 556 -15.29 -7.72 -23.83
C GLU A 556 -15.86 -8.31 -22.53
N ALA A 557 -17.04 -7.87 -22.07
CA ALA A 557 -17.72 -8.45 -20.92
C ALA A 557 -17.96 -9.96 -21.12
N ARG A 558 -18.41 -10.37 -22.32
CA ARG A 558 -18.64 -11.79 -22.64
C ARG A 558 -17.37 -12.63 -22.67
N LYS A 559 -16.23 -12.04 -23.08
CA LYS A 559 -14.93 -12.73 -23.04
C LYS A 559 -14.43 -12.90 -21.61
N LEU A 560 -14.64 -11.88 -20.76
CA LEU A 560 -14.20 -11.88 -19.36
C LEU A 560 -15.04 -12.84 -18.51
N ASP A 561 -16.36 -12.75 -18.63
CA ASP A 561 -17.30 -13.67 -17.97
C ASP A 561 -18.56 -13.90 -18.85
N PRO A 562 -18.63 -15.04 -19.54
CA PRO A 562 -19.81 -15.39 -20.35
C PRO A 562 -21.12 -15.52 -19.54
N ALA A 563 -21.01 -15.78 -18.22
CA ALA A 563 -22.15 -15.98 -17.33
C ALA A 563 -22.53 -14.71 -16.54
N SER A 564 -21.88 -13.57 -16.82
CA SER A 564 -22.13 -12.30 -16.12
C SER A 564 -23.60 -11.91 -16.14
N ARG A 565 -24.18 -11.77 -14.93
CA ARG A 565 -25.57 -11.30 -14.77
C ARG A 565 -25.73 -9.83 -15.18
N ALA A 566 -24.71 -9.00 -14.94
CA ALA A 566 -24.72 -7.60 -15.36
C ALA A 566 -24.79 -7.50 -16.89
N LEU A 567 -24.00 -8.30 -17.61
CA LEU A 567 -24.06 -8.37 -19.06
C LEU A 567 -25.44 -8.83 -19.58
N GLN A 568 -26.00 -9.87 -18.96
CA GLN A 568 -27.32 -10.36 -19.33
C GLN A 568 -28.38 -9.28 -19.18
N ARG A 569 -28.43 -8.61 -18.03
CA ARG A 569 -29.35 -7.50 -17.77
C ARG A 569 -29.16 -6.34 -18.75
N ALA A 570 -27.91 -5.96 -19.01
CA ALA A 570 -27.61 -4.89 -19.97
C ALA A 570 -28.06 -5.22 -21.40
N LEU A 571 -27.84 -6.46 -21.84
CA LEU A 571 -28.28 -6.92 -23.16
C LEU A 571 -29.82 -7.00 -23.29
N GLU A 572 -30.51 -7.45 -22.24
CA GLU A 572 -31.98 -7.47 -22.19
C GLU A 572 -32.55 -6.05 -22.27
N LYS A 573 -32.03 -5.13 -21.47
CA LYS A 573 -32.49 -3.75 -21.39
C LYS A 573 -32.23 -2.97 -22.68
N THR A 574 -31.09 -3.20 -23.33
CA THR A 574 -30.68 -2.49 -24.54
C THR A 574 -31.23 -3.13 -25.83
N GLY A 575 -31.65 -4.39 -25.77
CA GLY A 575 -32.03 -5.16 -26.94
C GLY A 575 -30.85 -5.44 -27.90
N ALA A 576 -29.61 -5.31 -27.44
CA ALA A 576 -28.41 -5.40 -28.28
C ALA A 576 -28.12 -6.81 -28.84
N GLN A 577 -28.83 -7.83 -28.40
CA GLN A 577 -28.72 -9.22 -28.93
C GLN A 577 -29.42 -9.43 -30.26
N ARG A 578 -30.29 -8.52 -30.71
CA ARG A 578 -31.02 -8.69 -31.99
C ARG A 578 -30.08 -8.43 -33.17
N PRO A 579 -30.09 -9.29 -34.21
CA PRO A 579 -29.30 -9.03 -35.42
C PRO A 579 -29.69 -7.68 -36.03
N SER A 580 -28.74 -6.97 -36.60
CA SER A 580 -28.88 -5.64 -37.23
C SER A 580 -29.69 -5.72 -38.57
N GLY A 581 -30.79 -6.42 -38.62
CA GLY A 581 -31.57 -6.66 -39.84
C GLY A 581 -33.09 -6.61 -39.72
N GLU A 582 -33.63 -6.64 -38.49
CA GLU A 582 -35.06 -6.47 -38.30
C GLU A 582 -35.32 -5.06 -37.77
N GLY A 583 -35.99 -4.26 -38.61
CA GLY A 583 -36.29 -2.87 -38.37
C GLY A 583 -36.95 -2.64 -37.01
N GLN A 584 -36.20 -2.00 -36.12
CA GLN A 584 -36.80 -1.33 -34.98
C GLN A 584 -37.58 -0.13 -35.52
N PRO A 585 -38.86 0.04 -35.14
CA PRO A 585 -39.48 1.34 -35.34
C PRO A 585 -38.60 2.37 -34.59
N ASP A 586 -38.22 3.43 -35.30
CA ASP A 586 -37.48 4.57 -34.71
C ASP A 586 -38.19 5.05 -33.44
N ALA A 587 -37.81 4.50 -32.31
CA ALA A 587 -38.13 5.08 -31.02
C ALA A 587 -37.34 6.39 -30.93
N ARG A 588 -38.05 7.48 -31.07
CA ARG A 588 -37.49 8.82 -30.89
C ARG A 588 -36.82 8.86 -29.52
N PRO A 589 -35.72 9.63 -29.35
CA PRO A 589 -34.98 9.77 -28.07
C PRO A 589 -35.84 10.24 -26.88
N SER A 590 -37.09 10.64 -27.13
CA SER A 590 -38.05 11.10 -26.12
C SER A 590 -38.78 9.97 -25.38
N ASP A 591 -38.73 8.70 -25.85
CA ASP A 591 -39.49 7.61 -25.22
C ASP A 591 -38.67 6.73 -24.26
N ILE A 592 -37.33 6.97 -24.20
CA ILE A 592 -36.47 6.42 -23.15
C ILE A 592 -35.92 7.63 -22.35
N GLY A 593 -36.80 8.26 -21.58
CA GLY A 593 -36.40 9.26 -20.61
C GLY A 593 -35.48 8.62 -19.58
N PRO A 594 -34.54 9.39 -18.99
CA PRO A 594 -33.74 8.88 -17.91
C PRO A 594 -34.68 8.32 -16.83
N PRO A 595 -34.41 7.15 -16.25
CA PRO A 595 -35.27 6.57 -15.23
C PRO A 595 -35.27 7.54 -14.04
N GLY A 596 -36.38 8.26 -13.83
CA GLY A 596 -36.53 9.07 -12.63
C GLY A 596 -36.82 10.56 -12.79
N ALA A 597 -37.32 11.06 -13.91
CA ALA A 597 -37.99 12.35 -13.88
C ALA A 597 -39.30 12.20 -13.09
N ALA A 598 -39.29 12.67 -11.85
CA ALA A 598 -40.45 12.69 -10.97
C ALA A 598 -41.62 13.39 -11.70
N GLN A 599 -42.65 12.62 -12.04
CA GLN A 599 -43.96 13.20 -12.35
C GLN A 599 -44.43 13.97 -11.15
N ALA A 600 -44.63 15.27 -11.31
CA ALA A 600 -45.32 16.13 -10.35
C ALA A 600 -46.75 15.61 -10.20
N ASP A 601 -47.14 15.32 -8.98
CA ASP A 601 -48.50 14.95 -8.58
C ASP A 601 -49.44 16.17 -8.83
N PRO A 602 -50.43 16.07 -9.72
CA PRO A 602 -51.42 17.08 -9.91
C PRO A 602 -52.64 16.77 -9.03
N GLY A 603 -52.57 17.08 -7.72
CA GLY A 603 -53.68 16.78 -6.86
C GLY A 603 -53.66 17.41 -5.47
N ARG A 604 -53.56 18.74 -5.38
CA ARG A 604 -53.96 19.45 -4.18
C ARG A 604 -55.06 20.43 -4.52
N PRO A 605 -56.32 20.18 -4.11
CA PRO A 605 -57.34 21.20 -4.18
C PRO A 605 -57.15 22.18 -3.01
N ASP A 606 -57.19 23.46 -3.33
CA ASP A 606 -57.34 24.59 -2.44
C ASP A 606 -58.48 24.34 -1.43
N ALA A 607 -58.20 24.51 -0.15
CA ALA A 607 -59.19 24.68 0.90
C ALA A 607 -58.95 26.00 1.58
N ALA A 608 -59.63 27.00 1.02
CA ALA A 608 -59.87 28.25 1.71
C ALA A 608 -61.16 28.15 2.52
N GLN A 609 -61.11 28.64 3.77
CA GLN A 609 -62.17 29.18 4.59
C GLN A 609 -63.27 28.25 5.14
N ARG A 610 -63.29 28.04 6.44
CA ARG A 610 -64.32 28.57 7.38
C ARG A 610 -63.96 28.20 8.83
N GLY A 611 -63.95 29.23 9.67
CA GLY A 611 -63.81 29.12 11.12
C GLY A 611 -65.16 28.81 11.79
N PRO A 612 -65.35 29.11 13.10
CA PRO A 612 -65.19 28.16 14.19
C PRO A 612 -66.52 27.79 14.86
N GLY A 613 -66.57 26.64 15.54
CA GLY A 613 -67.79 26.24 16.30
C GLY A 613 -67.58 25.12 17.30
N ARG A 614 -67.39 25.51 18.54
CA ARG A 614 -67.93 25.00 19.82
C ARG A 614 -68.02 23.44 20.08
N ARG A 615 -67.31 23.05 21.17
CA ARG A 615 -67.85 22.39 22.40
C ARG A 615 -68.58 21.05 22.23
N ASP A 616 -68.19 20.02 22.90
CA ASP A 616 -68.37 19.56 24.30
C ASP A 616 -67.78 18.12 24.36
N ALA A 617 -66.91 17.81 25.26
CA ALA A 617 -67.10 17.35 26.62
C ALA A 617 -67.48 15.86 26.76
N VAL A 618 -66.78 15.20 27.72
CA VAL A 618 -67.10 13.97 28.46
C VAL A 618 -66.64 12.65 27.74
N GLY A 619 -65.87 11.79 28.28
CA GLY A 619 -65.50 11.40 29.63
C GLY A 619 -65.06 9.95 29.57
N GLY A 620 -64.14 9.63 30.41
CA GLY A 620 -64.11 8.38 31.18
C GLY A 620 -63.49 7.13 30.57
N GLY A 621 -62.38 6.75 31.05
CA GLY A 621 -62.34 5.72 32.07
C GLY A 621 -61.79 4.36 31.57
N ALA A 622 -60.78 4.00 32.24
CA ALA A 622 -60.13 2.71 32.47
C ALA A 622 -58.91 2.40 31.64
#